data_114ce3dcfa10199f07b5b48abc5a1b94
#
_entry.id   114ce3dcfa10199f07b5b48abc5a1b94
#
_cell.length_a   1.000
_cell.length_b   1.000
_cell.length_c   1.000
_cell.angle_alpha   90.00
_cell.angle_beta   90.00
_cell.angle_gamma   90.00
#
_symmetry.space_group_name_H-M   'P 1'
#
loop_
_entity.id
_entity.type
_entity.pdbx_description
1 polymer ?
#
loop_
_entity_poly.entity_id
_entity_poly.type
_entity_poly.pdbx_seq_one_letter_code
_entity_poly.pdbx_strand_id
1 'polypeptide(L)'
;MTLPVALDTNLLVRLLTNDDPEQARRVADLIDDSSACFVPITVVLELEWVLRGAYQLPREAIIRAFRGLNAIRQLHLEQEEQVLQALEAYAKGLDFADALHLLRSEGCAALVSFD
;
A
#
# COMPACT_ATOMS: atom_id res chain seq x y z
N MET A 1 18.24 -13.07 -15.33
CA MET A 1 17.39 -12.73 -14.17
C MET A 1 16.84 -11.31 -14.35
N THR A 2 15.54 -11.20 -14.24
CA THR A 2 14.87 -9.89 -14.41
C THR A 2 14.67 -9.25 -13.06
N LEU A 3 15.06 -7.97 -12.93
CA LEU A 3 14.82 -7.22 -11.70
C LEU A 3 13.35 -6.86 -11.58
N PRO A 4 12.81 -6.78 -10.35
CA PRO A 4 11.44 -6.34 -10.14
C PRO A 4 11.22 -4.92 -10.66
N VAL A 5 10.00 -4.65 -11.10
CA VAL A 5 9.58 -3.31 -11.50
C VAL A 5 8.95 -2.63 -10.28
N ALA A 6 9.50 -1.48 -9.89
CA ALA A 6 8.92 -0.69 -8.80
C ALA A 6 7.72 0.10 -9.31
N LEU A 7 6.64 0.08 -8.53
CA LEU A 7 5.42 0.79 -8.86
C LEU A 7 5.28 2.03 -7.99
N ASP A 8 4.89 3.14 -8.60
CA ASP A 8 4.64 4.36 -7.82
C ASP A 8 3.16 4.48 -7.43
N THR A 9 2.88 5.48 -6.63
CA THR A 9 1.54 5.71 -6.08
C THR A 9 0.51 5.95 -7.17
N ASN A 10 0.84 6.71 -8.19
CA ASN A 10 -0.13 7.07 -9.23
C ASN A 10 -0.62 5.84 -10.01
N LEU A 11 0.28 4.90 -10.28
CA LEU A 11 -0.10 3.65 -10.94
C LEU A 11 -1.11 2.87 -10.10
N LEU A 12 -0.85 2.76 -8.81
CA LEU A 12 -1.72 2.01 -7.91
C LEU A 12 -3.06 2.71 -7.71
N VAL A 13 -3.07 4.04 -7.65
CA VAL A 13 -4.32 4.81 -7.57
C VAL A 13 -5.18 4.55 -8.80
N ARG A 14 -4.57 4.54 -9.99
CA ARG A 14 -5.31 4.25 -11.24
C ARG A 14 -5.93 2.85 -11.20
N LEU A 15 -5.17 1.88 -10.72
CA LEU A 15 -5.65 0.50 -10.62
C LEU A 15 -6.83 0.38 -9.65
N LEU A 16 -6.76 1.07 -8.51
CA LEU A 16 -7.70 0.88 -7.41
C LEU A 16 -8.97 1.70 -7.54
N THR A 17 -8.90 2.90 -8.10
CA THR A 17 -10.04 3.83 -8.12
C THR A 17 -10.89 3.72 -9.37
N ASN A 18 -10.31 3.22 -10.45
CA ASN A 18 -11.02 3.03 -11.72
C ASN A 18 -11.63 4.33 -12.28
N ASP A 19 -11.05 5.48 -11.93
CA ASP A 19 -11.47 6.77 -12.48
C ASP A 19 -11.30 6.84 -13.98
N ASP A 20 -10.28 6.12 -14.49
CA ASP A 20 -9.99 5.99 -15.91
C ASP A 20 -9.84 4.50 -16.21
N PRO A 21 -10.92 3.83 -16.66
CA PRO A 21 -10.88 2.38 -16.87
C PRO A 21 -9.81 1.93 -17.86
N GLU A 22 -9.50 2.75 -18.87
CA GLU A 22 -8.47 2.41 -19.85
C GLU A 22 -7.09 2.39 -19.18
N GLN A 23 -6.77 3.41 -18.39
CA GLN A 23 -5.51 3.46 -17.66
C GLN A 23 -5.42 2.35 -16.60
N ALA A 24 -6.52 2.07 -15.90
CA ALA A 24 -6.57 0.98 -14.93
C ALA A 24 -6.23 -0.36 -15.60
N ARG A 25 -6.77 -0.60 -16.78
CA ARG A 25 -6.50 -1.82 -17.54
C ARG A 25 -5.04 -1.89 -17.97
N ARG A 26 -4.46 -0.77 -18.41
CA ARG A 26 -3.04 -0.72 -18.79
C ARG A 26 -2.13 -1.07 -17.62
N VAL A 27 -2.46 -0.57 -16.42
CA VAL A 27 -1.69 -0.90 -15.22
C VAL A 27 -1.84 -2.38 -14.88
N ALA A 28 -3.06 -2.92 -14.96
CA ALA A 28 -3.28 -4.34 -14.71
C ALA A 28 -2.50 -5.22 -15.69
N ASP A 29 -2.48 -4.84 -16.97
CA ASP A 29 -1.71 -5.55 -18.00
C ASP A 29 -0.21 -5.48 -17.72
N LEU A 30 0.28 -4.32 -17.30
CA LEU A 30 1.69 -4.15 -16.93
C LEU A 30 2.07 -5.09 -15.80
N ILE A 31 1.23 -5.21 -14.78
CA ILE A 31 1.48 -6.09 -13.64
C ILE A 31 1.44 -7.55 -14.11
N ASP A 32 0.43 -7.92 -14.90
CA ASP A 32 0.28 -9.29 -15.40
C ASP A 32 1.47 -9.71 -16.28
N ASP A 33 2.02 -8.79 -17.07
CA ASP A 33 3.14 -9.06 -17.96
C ASP A 33 4.48 -9.04 -17.23
N SER A 34 4.52 -8.57 -15.99
CA SER A 34 5.75 -8.49 -15.20
C SER A 34 5.97 -9.77 -14.43
N SER A 35 7.24 -10.18 -14.29
CA SER A 35 7.58 -11.33 -13.44
C SER A 35 7.45 -10.97 -11.95
N ALA A 36 7.75 -9.74 -11.59
CA ALA A 36 7.61 -9.23 -10.23
C ALA A 36 7.46 -7.72 -10.23
N CYS A 37 6.58 -7.23 -9.38
CA CYS A 37 6.39 -5.80 -9.12
C CYS A 37 6.62 -5.53 -7.64
N PHE A 38 7.26 -4.41 -7.34
CA PHE A 38 7.63 -4.04 -5.97
C PHE A 38 6.97 -2.73 -5.59
N VAL A 39 6.37 -2.69 -4.41
CA VAL A 39 5.76 -1.48 -3.87
C VAL A 39 6.58 -1.00 -2.67
N PRO A 40 7.35 0.08 -2.82
CA PRO A 40 8.13 0.61 -1.70
C PRO A 40 7.25 1.03 -0.54
N ILE A 41 7.82 0.99 0.67
CA ILE A 41 7.07 1.36 1.87
C ILE A 41 6.60 2.83 1.83
N THR A 42 7.36 3.69 1.18
CA THR A 42 6.98 5.09 0.98
C THR A 42 5.73 5.22 0.12
N VAL A 43 5.59 4.34 -0.88
CA VAL A 43 4.40 4.29 -1.73
C VAL A 43 3.21 3.74 -0.94
N VAL A 44 3.44 2.75 -0.09
CA VAL A 44 2.38 2.21 0.79
C VAL A 44 1.78 3.32 1.65
N LEU A 45 2.64 4.14 2.27
CA LEU A 45 2.19 5.26 3.11
C LEU A 45 1.45 6.32 2.30
N GLU A 46 2.00 6.69 1.16
CA GLU A 46 1.40 7.70 0.29
C GLU A 46 0.05 7.23 -0.26
N LEU A 47 -0.05 5.96 -0.60
CA LEU A 47 -1.27 5.39 -1.15
C LEU A 47 -2.43 5.49 -0.15
N GLU A 48 -2.21 5.13 1.12
CA GLU A 48 -3.23 5.29 2.14
C GLU A 48 -3.65 6.76 2.26
N TRP A 49 -2.67 7.66 2.30
CA TRP A 49 -2.93 9.09 2.44
C TRP A 49 -3.76 9.63 1.27
N VAL A 50 -3.45 9.24 0.04
CA VAL A 50 -4.18 9.67 -1.17
C VAL A 50 -5.61 9.10 -1.17
N LEU A 51 -5.76 7.81 -0.88
CA LEU A 51 -7.07 7.17 -0.88
C LEU A 51 -7.99 7.79 0.18
N ARG A 52 -7.45 8.11 1.34
CA ARG A 52 -8.21 8.73 2.42
C ARG A 52 -8.50 10.20 2.15
N GLY A 53 -7.49 10.95 1.72
CA GLY A 53 -7.60 12.40 1.57
C GLY A 53 -8.24 12.85 0.27
N ALA A 54 -7.72 12.39 -0.88
CA ALA A 54 -8.20 12.82 -2.19
C ALA A 54 -9.49 12.11 -2.60
N TYR A 55 -9.60 10.82 -2.30
CA TYR A 55 -10.75 10.00 -2.68
C TYR A 55 -11.75 9.81 -1.56
N GLN A 56 -11.41 10.23 -0.35
CA GLN A 56 -12.29 10.17 0.83
C GLN A 56 -12.86 8.76 1.07
N LEU A 57 -12.07 7.75 0.83
CA LEU A 57 -12.47 6.38 1.06
C LEU A 57 -12.49 6.08 2.56
N PRO A 58 -13.47 5.32 3.04
CA PRO A 58 -13.47 4.87 4.44
C PRO A 58 -12.40 3.81 4.69
N ARG A 59 -12.08 3.60 5.96
CA ARG A 59 -11.03 2.65 6.36
C ARG A 59 -11.25 1.27 5.77
N GLU A 60 -12.48 0.76 5.79
CA GLU A 60 -12.78 -0.57 5.26
C GLU A 60 -12.45 -0.69 3.78
N ALA A 61 -12.74 0.35 3.00
CA ALA A 61 -12.44 0.36 1.56
C ALA A 61 -10.93 0.37 1.33
N ILE A 62 -10.19 1.14 2.13
CA ILE A 62 -8.73 1.20 2.02
C ILE A 62 -8.10 -0.13 2.40
N ILE A 63 -8.59 -0.78 3.47
CA ILE A 63 -8.12 -2.10 3.87
C ILE A 63 -8.36 -3.12 2.76
N ARG A 64 -9.55 -3.11 2.16
CA ARG A 64 -9.85 -4.01 1.04
C ARG A 64 -8.93 -3.77 -0.14
N ALA A 65 -8.61 -2.50 -0.43
CA ALA A 65 -7.70 -2.15 -1.51
C ALA A 65 -6.31 -2.75 -1.28
N PHE A 66 -5.76 -2.58 -0.07
CA PHE A 66 -4.44 -3.15 0.26
C PHE A 66 -4.45 -4.68 0.24
N ARG A 67 -5.51 -5.29 0.75
CA ARG A 67 -5.63 -6.75 0.70
C ARG A 67 -5.73 -7.26 -0.74
N GLY A 68 -6.42 -6.51 -1.59
CA GLY A 68 -6.50 -6.83 -3.01
C GLY A 68 -5.13 -6.74 -3.68
N LEU A 69 -4.36 -5.71 -3.37
CA LEU A 69 -2.99 -5.59 -3.89
C LEU A 69 -2.12 -6.76 -3.41
N ASN A 70 -2.23 -7.10 -2.12
CA ASN A 70 -1.43 -8.17 -1.54
C ASN A 70 -1.78 -9.54 -2.11
N ALA A 71 -2.98 -9.71 -2.66
CA ALA A 71 -3.42 -10.95 -3.28
C ALA A 71 -2.89 -11.13 -4.70
N ILE A 72 -2.36 -10.07 -5.33
CA ILE A 72 -1.78 -10.16 -6.67
C ILE A 72 -0.44 -10.86 -6.57
N ARG A 73 -0.30 -12.00 -7.25
CA ARG A 73 0.86 -12.87 -7.13
C ARG A 73 2.17 -12.17 -7.50
N GLN A 74 2.17 -11.34 -8.54
CA GLN A 74 3.36 -10.66 -9.04
C GLN A 74 3.75 -9.45 -8.18
N LEU A 75 2.86 -8.99 -7.31
CA LEU A 75 3.04 -7.73 -6.59
C LEU A 75 3.53 -8.02 -5.16
N HIS A 76 4.62 -7.35 -4.78
CA HIS A 76 5.25 -7.55 -3.47
C HIS A 76 5.35 -6.22 -2.74
N LEU A 77 4.72 -6.15 -1.58
CA LEU A 77 4.82 -4.97 -0.71
C LEU A 77 6.11 -5.05 0.09
N GLU A 78 6.83 -3.95 0.17
CA GLU A 78 7.98 -3.86 1.05
C GLU A 78 7.51 -4.05 2.49
N GLN A 79 8.21 -4.91 3.25
CA GLN A 79 7.86 -5.23 4.64
C GLN A 79 6.40 -5.63 4.80
N GLU A 80 6.00 -6.58 3.97
CA GLU A 80 4.61 -7.05 3.86
C GLU A 80 4.00 -7.40 5.22
N GLU A 81 4.70 -8.13 6.07
CA GLU A 81 4.17 -8.53 7.38
C GLU A 81 3.80 -7.32 8.23
N GLN A 82 4.68 -6.33 8.27
CA GLN A 82 4.44 -5.12 9.06
C GLN A 82 3.29 -4.30 8.48
N VAL A 83 3.18 -4.24 7.15
CA VAL A 83 2.06 -3.56 6.50
C VAL A 83 0.75 -4.23 6.86
N LEU A 84 0.68 -5.57 6.82
CA LEU A 84 -0.53 -6.30 7.18
C LEU A 84 -0.91 -6.10 8.65
N GLN A 85 0.08 -6.10 9.55
CA GLN A 85 -0.15 -5.81 10.96
C GLN A 85 -0.62 -4.38 11.18
N ALA A 86 -0.06 -3.43 10.44
CA ALA A 86 -0.49 -2.03 10.50
C ALA A 86 -1.94 -1.88 10.02
N LEU A 87 -2.36 -2.65 9.00
CA LEU A 87 -3.74 -2.64 8.55
C LEU A 87 -4.70 -3.16 9.62
N GLU A 88 -4.30 -4.15 10.40
CA GLU A 88 -5.10 -4.64 11.52
C GLU A 88 -5.30 -3.56 12.58
N ALA A 89 -4.23 -2.84 12.93
CA ALA A 89 -4.30 -1.72 13.87
C ALA A 89 -5.15 -0.57 13.29
N TYR A 90 -5.01 -0.31 12.01
CA TYR A 90 -5.79 0.67 11.29
C TYR A 90 -7.28 0.35 11.33
N ALA A 91 -7.63 -0.92 11.19
CA ALA A 91 -9.02 -1.37 11.28
C ALA A 91 -9.62 -1.08 12.67
N LYS A 92 -8.78 -1.05 13.71
CA LYS A 92 -9.21 -0.76 15.08
C LYS A 92 -9.20 0.73 15.40
N GLY A 93 -8.89 1.58 14.43
CA GLY A 93 -8.97 3.02 14.58
C GLY A 93 -7.66 3.77 14.71
N LEU A 94 -6.51 3.07 14.71
CA LEU A 94 -5.22 3.75 14.75
C LEU A 94 -4.90 4.42 13.41
N ASP A 95 -4.11 5.48 13.45
CA ASP A 95 -3.57 6.09 12.26
C ASP A 95 -2.60 5.12 11.59
N PHE A 96 -2.68 4.98 10.26
CA PHE A 96 -1.89 3.99 9.54
C PHE A 96 -0.40 4.26 9.63
N ALA A 97 0.01 5.52 9.43
CA ALA A 97 1.42 5.89 9.52
C ALA A 97 1.97 5.64 10.91
N ASP A 98 1.22 6.00 11.96
CA ASP A 98 1.63 5.77 13.35
C ASP A 98 1.79 4.27 13.64
N ALA A 99 0.84 3.46 13.20
CA ALA A 99 0.90 2.01 13.39
C ALA A 99 2.14 1.42 12.71
N LEU A 100 2.41 1.88 11.49
CA LEU A 100 3.54 1.38 10.72
C LEU A 100 4.88 1.82 11.33
N HIS A 101 4.95 3.06 11.83
CA HIS A 101 6.15 3.56 12.53
C HIS A 101 6.46 2.70 13.75
N LEU A 102 5.45 2.36 14.54
CA LEU A 102 5.64 1.50 15.72
C LEU A 102 6.16 0.13 15.32
N LEU A 103 5.58 -0.48 14.31
CA LEU A 103 5.99 -1.81 13.86
C LEU A 103 7.40 -1.81 13.29
N ARG A 104 7.76 -0.77 12.56
CA ARG A 104 9.09 -0.65 12.00
C ARG A 104 10.15 -0.27 13.03
N SER A 105 9.73 0.08 14.23
CA SER A 105 10.61 0.39 15.35
C SER A 105 10.81 -0.80 16.29
N GLU A 106 10.40 -1.99 15.88
CA GLU A 106 10.66 -3.22 16.63
C GLU A 106 12.16 -3.38 16.86
N GLY A 107 12.53 -3.79 18.06
CA GLY A 107 13.93 -3.91 18.47
C GLY A 107 14.51 -2.62 19.02
N CYS A 108 13.79 -1.51 18.94
CA CYS A 108 14.20 -0.26 19.57
C CYS A 108 13.62 -0.17 20.98
N ALA A 109 14.30 0.57 21.87
CA ALA A 109 13.84 0.75 23.23
C ALA A 109 12.52 1.54 23.29
N ALA A 110 12.34 2.49 22.36
CA ALA A 110 11.15 3.34 22.33
C ALA A 110 11.02 4.02 20.98
N LEU A 111 9.80 4.44 20.66
CA LEU A 111 9.53 5.38 19.59
C LEU A 111 9.21 6.74 20.21
N VAL A 112 10.00 7.75 19.89
CA VAL A 112 9.83 9.09 20.43
C VAL A 112 9.23 9.99 19.35
N SER A 113 8.17 10.72 19.73
CA SER A 113 7.55 11.65 18.81
C SER A 113 7.09 12.93 19.53
N PHE A 114 6.90 13.97 18.77
CA PHE A 114 6.36 15.26 19.23
C PHE A 114 5.05 15.51 18.52
N ASP A 115 4.02 15.78 19.29
CA ASP A 115 2.69 16.11 18.74
C ASP A 115 2.46 17.60 18.72
#